data_8e463b93219fe943faa0d24cbef3d703
#
_entry.id   8e463b93219fe943faa0d24cbef3d703
#
_cell.length_a   1.000
_cell.length_b   1.000
_cell.length_c   1.000
_cell.angle_alpha   90.00
_cell.angle_beta   90.00
_cell.angle_gamma   90.00
#
_symmetry.space_group_name_H-M   'P 1'
#
loop_
_entity.id
_entity.type
_entity.pdbx_description
1 polymer ?
#
loop_
_entity_poly.entity_id
_entity_poly.type
_entity_poly.pdbx_seq_one_letter_code
_entity_poly.pdbx_strand_id
1 'polypeptide(L)'
;MSPVTLLLLFLFGAMAISFLCSILESVLMSTPLSYITMREDAGYKLATRFKEYKTDNGKPIAAILSLNTIANTIGAAGVGAQVTDAFGSQWFGLVSAITTILILVFSEIIPKTIGTTYWKRLMGFTARTIRLLIVVMYPLVFLIGLLTRLFSAREDETTVSREEVAAMADVGEDEGVLDEDENKIIQNVIKLDNVKAYDVMTPRAVAAIAPENMTLKDFYDEDECSHFSRIPVYADDPEYITGYILRSDALEDLTEDHFDKTLKEIKRDVPLFNEEQSISDIWESLLKQKVQIGIIIDEYGSFQGILTMEDIIETIFGLEIIDENDEVTDMQQYARERWQKRQKRFKKLDMQNKS
;
A
#
# COMPACT_ATOMS: atom_id res chain seq x y z
N MET A 1 13.99 1.24 61.37
CA MET A 1 13.78 2.40 60.49
C MET A 1 12.59 3.15 61.05
N SER A 2 12.58 4.48 60.97
CA SER A 2 11.39 5.22 61.40
C SER A 2 10.19 4.94 60.46
N PRO A 3 8.92 4.98 60.94
CA PRO A 3 7.76 4.79 60.08
C PRO A 3 7.76 5.75 58.89
N VAL A 4 8.20 6.99 59.09
CA VAL A 4 8.32 7.99 58.04
C VAL A 4 9.34 7.60 56.95
N THR A 5 10.49 7.02 57.35
CA THR A 5 11.50 6.54 56.41
C THR A 5 10.96 5.39 55.57
N LEU A 6 10.21 4.47 56.16
CA LEU A 6 9.56 3.35 55.44
C LEU A 6 8.47 3.86 54.51
N LEU A 7 7.67 4.83 54.93
CA LEU A 7 6.66 5.49 54.10
C LEU A 7 7.28 6.08 52.82
N LEU A 8 8.36 6.86 52.97
CA LEU A 8 9.06 7.46 51.83
C LEU A 8 9.66 6.40 50.92
N LEU A 9 10.22 5.31 51.47
CA LEU A 9 10.79 4.21 50.69
C LEU A 9 9.71 3.49 49.88
N PHE A 10 8.54 3.20 50.43
CA PHE A 10 7.42 2.61 49.69
C PHE A 10 6.89 3.55 48.62
N LEU A 11 6.72 4.83 48.95
CA LEU A 11 6.25 5.82 47.99
C LEU A 11 7.20 5.99 46.79
N PHE A 12 8.45 6.36 47.06
CA PHE A 12 9.43 6.61 45.97
C PHE A 12 9.80 5.33 45.25
N GLY A 13 9.87 4.18 45.90
CA GLY A 13 10.11 2.90 45.25
C GLY A 13 9.01 2.51 44.29
N ALA A 14 7.75 2.61 44.71
CA ALA A 14 6.61 2.36 43.82
C ALA A 14 6.57 3.36 42.65
N MET A 15 6.75 4.66 42.94
CA MET A 15 6.76 5.71 41.92
C MET A 15 7.87 5.46 40.86
N ALA A 16 9.07 5.09 41.28
CA ALA A 16 10.18 4.86 40.36
C ALA A 16 9.92 3.64 39.44
N ILE A 17 9.38 2.55 39.98
CA ILE A 17 9.05 1.36 39.20
C ILE A 17 7.90 1.66 38.25
N SER A 18 6.85 2.30 38.74
CA SER A 18 5.66 2.68 37.95
C SER A 18 6.06 3.68 36.83
N PHE A 19 6.90 4.67 37.13
CA PHE A 19 7.48 5.60 36.16
C PHE A 19 8.20 4.87 35.02
N LEU A 20 9.06 3.90 35.36
CA LEU A 20 9.78 3.10 34.38
C LEU A 20 8.79 2.30 33.51
N CYS A 21 7.83 1.61 34.11
CA CYS A 21 6.82 0.84 33.40
C CYS A 21 6.01 1.71 32.42
N SER A 22 5.59 2.90 32.85
CA SER A 22 4.83 3.84 32.02
C SER A 22 5.63 4.37 30.82
N ILE A 23 6.94 4.61 30.98
CA ILE A 23 7.82 4.95 29.84
C ILE A 23 7.88 3.78 28.84
N LEU A 24 8.15 2.56 29.34
CA LEU A 24 8.31 1.39 28.49
C LEU A 24 7.04 1.11 27.68
N GLU A 25 5.88 1.19 28.32
CA GLU A 25 4.57 1.04 27.66
C GLU A 25 4.38 2.09 26.57
N SER A 26 4.58 3.36 26.90
CA SER A 26 4.41 4.47 25.95
C SER A 26 5.34 4.36 24.74
N VAL A 27 6.61 4.05 24.96
CA VAL A 27 7.57 3.88 23.87
C VAL A 27 7.20 2.70 22.98
N LEU A 28 6.79 1.57 23.56
CA LEU A 28 6.36 0.39 22.81
C LEU A 28 5.15 0.68 21.93
N MET A 29 4.16 1.40 22.49
CA MET A 29 2.92 1.73 21.76
C MET A 29 3.14 2.81 20.70
N SER A 30 3.92 3.85 21.00
CA SER A 30 4.09 5.02 20.12
C SER A 30 5.10 4.82 19.00
N THR A 31 5.94 3.78 19.05
CA THR A 31 6.93 3.55 17.98
C THR A 31 6.25 2.94 16.77
N PRO A 32 6.24 3.60 15.58
CA PRO A 32 5.68 3.05 14.35
C PRO A 32 6.50 1.87 13.83
N LEU A 33 5.81 0.88 13.24
CA LEU A 33 6.46 -0.32 12.69
C LEU A 33 7.40 0.04 11.52
N SER A 34 7.02 1.03 10.70
CA SER A 34 7.83 1.57 9.61
C SER A 34 9.20 2.06 10.07
N TYR A 35 9.24 2.82 11.17
CA TYR A 35 10.51 3.28 11.75
C TYR A 35 11.37 2.12 12.27
N ILE A 36 10.75 1.12 12.89
CA ILE A 36 11.46 -0.06 13.41
C ILE A 36 12.09 -0.83 12.25
N THR A 37 11.35 -1.06 11.16
CA THR A 37 11.86 -1.74 9.96
C THR A 37 13.00 -0.97 9.31
N MET A 38 12.86 0.35 9.12
CA MET A 38 13.93 1.21 8.62
C MET A 38 15.23 1.10 9.46
N ARG A 39 15.11 1.02 10.79
CA ARG A 39 16.25 0.87 11.69
C ARG A 39 16.84 -0.54 11.68
N GLU A 40 16.02 -1.55 11.44
CA GLU A 40 16.44 -2.95 11.24
C GLU A 40 17.28 -3.07 9.96
N ASP A 41 16.80 -2.51 8.84
CA ASP A 41 17.50 -2.48 7.55
C ASP A 41 18.82 -1.71 7.63
N ALA A 42 18.90 -0.69 8.47
CA ALA A 42 20.13 0.02 8.80
C ALA A 42 21.09 -0.78 9.73
N GLY A 43 20.80 -2.04 10.06
CA GLY A 43 21.66 -2.94 10.83
C GLY A 43 21.58 -2.76 12.36
N TYR A 44 20.58 -2.07 12.89
CA TYR A 44 20.46 -1.85 14.34
C TYR A 44 19.85 -3.09 15.03
N LYS A 45 20.68 -3.95 15.57
CA LYS A 45 20.33 -5.26 16.17
C LYS A 45 19.19 -5.23 17.21
N LEU A 46 18.98 -4.12 17.90
CA LEU A 46 17.88 -3.99 18.86
C LEU A 46 16.53 -3.71 18.18
N ALA A 47 16.54 -3.25 16.93
CA ALA A 47 15.32 -3.02 16.16
C ALA A 47 14.60 -4.34 15.86
N THR A 48 15.34 -5.39 15.43
CA THR A 48 14.77 -6.73 15.20
C THR A 48 14.01 -7.24 16.43
N ARG A 49 14.64 -7.13 17.61
CA ARG A 49 13.99 -7.55 18.86
C ARG A 49 12.80 -6.66 19.22
N PHE A 50 12.92 -5.36 19.01
CA PHE A 50 11.81 -4.44 19.28
C PHE A 50 10.64 -4.68 18.33
N LYS A 51 10.92 -5.06 17.07
CA LYS A 51 9.93 -5.50 16.10
C LYS A 51 9.14 -6.70 16.58
N GLU A 52 9.82 -7.73 17.09
CA GLU A 52 9.18 -8.90 17.70
C GLU A 52 8.21 -8.48 18.84
N TYR A 53 8.64 -7.55 19.71
CA TYR A 53 7.80 -7.05 20.81
C TYR A 53 6.65 -6.17 20.33
N LYS A 54 6.79 -5.50 19.20
CA LYS A 54 5.71 -4.68 18.63
C LYS A 54 4.67 -5.55 17.93
N THR A 55 5.09 -6.58 17.21
CA THR A 55 4.22 -7.51 16.47
C THR A 55 3.50 -8.49 17.42
N ASP A 56 4.23 -9.10 18.37
CA ASP A 56 3.64 -9.92 19.45
C ASP A 56 3.77 -9.16 20.77
N ASN A 57 2.88 -8.18 20.97
CA ASN A 57 2.93 -7.28 22.13
C ASN A 57 2.34 -7.87 23.41
N GLY A 58 1.68 -9.03 23.35
CA GLY A 58 1.02 -9.63 24.49
C GLY A 58 1.94 -9.90 25.67
N LYS A 59 3.11 -10.52 25.45
CA LYS A 59 4.10 -10.80 26.49
C LYS A 59 4.78 -9.54 27.06
N PRO A 60 5.26 -8.58 26.22
CA PRO A 60 5.77 -7.32 26.71
C PRO A 60 4.78 -6.54 27.57
N ILE A 61 3.57 -6.37 27.10
CA ILE A 61 2.51 -5.63 27.83
C ILE A 61 2.17 -6.35 29.15
N ALA A 62 1.98 -7.68 29.11
CA ALA A 62 1.72 -8.45 30.32
C ALA A 62 2.81 -8.27 31.38
N ALA A 63 4.09 -8.26 30.98
CA ALA A 63 5.21 -8.06 31.89
C ALA A 63 5.22 -6.65 32.50
N ILE A 64 5.00 -5.62 31.68
CA ILE A 64 4.98 -4.22 32.08
C ILE A 64 3.82 -3.96 33.04
N LEU A 65 2.60 -4.35 32.64
CA LEU A 65 1.38 -4.14 33.44
C LEU A 65 1.44 -4.90 34.77
N SER A 66 1.96 -6.14 34.77
CA SER A 66 2.11 -6.93 36.00
C SER A 66 3.02 -6.24 37.01
N LEU A 67 4.21 -5.80 36.57
CA LEU A 67 5.14 -5.11 37.46
C LEU A 67 4.58 -3.78 37.92
N ASN A 68 3.92 -3.02 37.05
CA ASN A 68 3.30 -1.76 37.41
C ASN A 68 2.19 -1.94 38.47
N THR A 69 1.32 -2.93 38.30
CA THR A 69 0.25 -3.24 39.25
C THR A 69 0.81 -3.69 40.60
N ILE A 70 1.83 -4.57 40.59
CA ILE A 70 2.50 -5.02 41.84
C ILE A 70 3.12 -3.82 42.58
N ALA A 71 3.85 -2.96 41.87
CA ALA A 71 4.51 -1.81 42.46
C ALA A 71 3.49 -0.83 43.08
N ASN A 72 2.46 -0.52 42.34
CA ASN A 72 1.41 0.40 42.82
C ASN A 72 0.63 -0.19 43.99
N THR A 73 0.28 -1.48 43.97
CA THR A 73 -0.46 -2.14 45.06
C THR A 73 0.36 -2.24 46.34
N ILE A 74 1.61 -2.72 46.24
CA ILE A 74 2.50 -2.83 47.42
C ILE A 74 2.87 -1.44 47.91
N GLY A 75 3.13 -0.49 47.02
CA GLY A 75 3.42 0.89 47.38
C GLY A 75 2.28 1.56 48.15
N ALA A 76 1.08 1.50 47.60
CA ALA A 76 -0.10 2.09 48.22
C ALA A 76 -0.42 1.44 49.61
N ALA A 77 -0.34 0.10 49.69
CA ALA A 77 -0.54 -0.63 50.94
C ALA A 77 0.52 -0.29 51.98
N GLY A 78 1.79 -0.24 51.56
CA GLY A 78 2.92 0.13 52.42
C GLY A 78 2.82 1.56 52.95
N VAL A 79 2.50 2.53 52.06
CA VAL A 79 2.27 3.92 52.46
C VAL A 79 1.10 3.99 53.47
N GLY A 80 -0.05 3.34 53.18
CA GLY A 80 -1.21 3.34 54.02
C GLY A 80 -0.95 2.81 55.42
N ALA A 81 -0.22 1.69 55.54
CA ALA A 81 0.17 1.12 56.84
C ALA A 81 1.06 2.10 57.65
N GLN A 82 2.08 2.66 57.00
CA GLN A 82 3.03 3.56 57.70
C GLN A 82 2.43 4.91 58.08
N VAL A 83 1.42 5.40 57.33
CA VAL A 83 0.68 6.62 57.68
C VAL A 83 -0.07 6.41 58.98
N THR A 84 -0.73 5.28 59.14
CA THR A 84 -1.46 4.95 60.35
C THR A 84 -0.56 4.86 61.57
N ASP A 85 0.63 4.26 61.41
CA ASP A 85 1.64 4.11 62.47
C ASP A 85 2.34 5.43 62.85
N ALA A 86 2.58 6.31 61.85
CA ALA A 86 3.31 7.56 62.05
C ALA A 86 2.45 8.74 62.52
N PHE A 87 1.23 8.85 61.95
CA PHE A 87 0.38 10.06 62.08
C PHE A 87 -1.00 9.75 62.65
N GLY A 88 -1.36 8.48 62.79
CA GLY A 88 -2.69 8.06 63.25
C GLY A 88 -3.71 7.90 62.11
N SER A 89 -4.78 7.14 62.37
CA SER A 89 -5.78 6.75 61.40
C SER A 89 -6.56 7.93 60.76
N GLN A 90 -6.62 9.06 61.46
CA GLN A 90 -7.32 10.29 61.01
C GLN A 90 -6.67 10.90 59.74
N TRP A 91 -5.38 10.68 59.53
CA TRP A 91 -4.64 11.23 58.36
C TRP A 91 -4.62 10.30 57.15
N PHE A 92 -5.09 9.05 57.32
CA PHE A 92 -5.07 8.04 56.27
C PHE A 92 -5.75 8.52 54.98
N GLY A 93 -6.93 9.08 55.05
CA GLY A 93 -7.68 9.54 53.88
C GLY A 93 -7.00 10.66 53.13
N LEU A 94 -6.46 11.67 53.84
CA LEU A 94 -5.77 12.81 53.20
C LEU A 94 -4.47 12.37 52.56
N VAL A 95 -3.63 11.58 53.24
CA VAL A 95 -2.36 11.12 52.70
C VAL A 95 -2.58 10.17 51.51
N SER A 96 -3.60 9.30 51.60
CA SER A 96 -3.94 8.43 50.44
C SER A 96 -4.37 9.22 49.21
N ALA A 97 -5.17 10.28 49.37
CA ALA A 97 -5.54 11.16 48.27
C ALA A 97 -4.34 11.87 47.65
N ILE A 98 -3.44 12.42 48.47
CA ILE A 98 -2.20 13.06 47.98
C ILE A 98 -1.32 12.04 47.27
N THR A 99 -1.13 10.86 47.83
CA THR A 99 -0.34 9.78 47.26
C THR A 99 -0.89 9.37 45.86
N THR A 100 -2.22 9.24 45.75
CA THR A 100 -2.87 8.91 44.47
C THR A 100 -2.59 9.97 43.41
N ILE A 101 -2.69 11.26 43.77
CA ILE A 101 -2.39 12.37 42.86
C ILE A 101 -0.91 12.35 42.44
N LEU A 102 0.01 12.12 43.39
CA LEU A 102 1.44 12.04 43.12
C LEU A 102 1.76 10.87 42.16
N ILE A 103 1.22 9.69 42.39
CA ILE A 103 1.38 8.52 41.49
C ILE A 103 0.81 8.85 40.14
N LEU A 104 -0.41 9.37 40.05
CA LEU A 104 -1.03 9.70 38.77
C LEU A 104 -0.17 10.69 37.95
N VAL A 105 0.27 11.78 38.58
CA VAL A 105 1.02 12.82 37.86
C VAL A 105 2.44 12.36 37.53
N PHE A 106 3.18 11.89 38.52
CA PHE A 106 4.63 11.59 38.35
C PHE A 106 4.93 10.20 37.85
N SER A 107 4.02 9.22 38.03
CA SER A 107 4.26 7.84 37.56
C SER A 107 3.46 7.43 36.34
N GLU A 108 2.44 8.20 35.93
CA GLU A 108 1.65 7.90 34.73
C GLU A 108 1.71 9.03 33.71
N ILE A 109 1.24 10.25 34.03
CA ILE A 109 1.10 11.32 33.03
C ILE A 109 2.46 11.76 32.50
N ILE A 110 3.38 12.15 33.38
CA ILE A 110 4.71 12.65 32.97
C ILE A 110 5.50 11.58 32.20
N PRO A 111 5.67 10.34 32.69
CA PRO A 111 6.46 9.34 31.98
C PRO A 111 5.82 8.89 30.65
N LYS A 112 4.48 8.83 30.56
CA LYS A 112 3.79 8.55 29.29
C LYS A 112 4.06 9.66 28.27
N THR A 113 4.00 10.92 28.69
CA THR A 113 4.34 12.06 27.82
C THR A 113 5.80 12.01 27.37
N ILE A 114 6.73 11.69 28.27
CA ILE A 114 8.16 11.52 27.92
C ILE A 114 8.32 10.37 26.91
N GLY A 115 7.68 9.24 27.15
CA GLY A 115 7.73 8.06 26.29
C GLY A 115 7.20 8.33 24.89
N THR A 116 6.05 9.01 24.76
CA THR A 116 5.46 9.40 23.47
C THR A 116 6.27 10.44 22.73
N THR A 117 6.91 11.39 23.43
CA THR A 117 7.70 12.46 22.81
C THR A 117 9.10 11.96 22.36
N TYR A 118 9.75 11.16 23.20
CA TYR A 118 11.16 10.75 22.98
C TYR A 118 11.32 9.30 22.58
N TRP A 119 10.30 8.65 22.02
CA TRP A 119 10.30 7.24 21.66
C TRP A 119 11.48 6.84 20.75
N LYS A 120 11.88 7.69 19.79
CA LYS A 120 13.03 7.42 18.88
C LYS A 120 14.33 7.18 19.65
N ARG A 121 14.58 7.96 20.71
CA ARG A 121 15.79 7.84 21.52
C ARG A 121 15.70 6.70 22.55
N LEU A 122 14.50 6.44 23.05
CA LEU A 122 14.25 5.48 24.12
C LEU A 122 14.04 4.06 23.61
N MET A 123 13.79 3.83 22.31
CA MET A 123 13.53 2.51 21.72
C MET A 123 14.58 1.46 22.11
N GLY A 124 15.89 1.78 22.02
CA GLY A 124 16.96 0.85 22.36
C GLY A 124 17.05 0.51 23.86
N PHE A 125 16.79 1.49 24.73
CA PHE A 125 16.66 1.28 26.17
C PHE A 125 15.46 0.38 26.49
N THR A 126 14.30 0.70 25.91
CA THR A 126 13.05 -0.04 26.07
C THR A 126 13.21 -1.51 25.65
N ALA A 127 13.82 -1.78 24.48
CA ALA A 127 14.06 -3.15 24.00
C ALA A 127 14.85 -4.01 24.99
N ARG A 128 15.88 -3.42 25.63
CA ARG A 128 16.70 -4.13 26.64
C ARG A 128 15.94 -4.37 27.94
N THR A 129 15.24 -3.34 28.40
CA THR A 129 14.52 -3.38 29.68
C THR A 129 13.32 -4.31 29.62
N ILE A 130 12.54 -4.30 28.55
CA ILE A 130 11.44 -5.23 28.34
C ILE A 130 11.93 -6.68 28.38
N ARG A 131 13.09 -6.99 27.76
CA ARG A 131 13.66 -8.33 27.84
C ARG A 131 13.89 -8.77 29.30
N LEU A 132 14.50 -7.90 30.10
CA LEU A 132 14.73 -8.16 31.51
C LEU A 132 13.41 -8.37 32.27
N LEU A 133 12.42 -7.52 31.99
CA LEU A 133 11.08 -7.62 32.61
C LEU A 133 10.38 -8.93 32.28
N ILE A 134 10.39 -9.36 31.03
CA ILE A 134 9.78 -10.65 30.62
C ILE A 134 10.43 -11.81 31.37
N VAL A 135 11.75 -11.79 31.58
CA VAL A 135 12.45 -12.84 32.32
C VAL A 135 12.08 -12.82 33.81
N VAL A 136 12.08 -11.64 34.43
CA VAL A 136 11.74 -11.47 35.87
C VAL A 136 10.27 -11.80 36.13
N MET A 137 9.37 -11.35 35.24
CA MET A 137 7.93 -11.57 35.36
C MET A 137 7.43 -12.86 34.68
N TYR A 138 8.36 -13.75 34.24
CA TYR A 138 8.03 -14.94 33.48
C TYR A 138 6.87 -15.77 34.04
N PRO A 139 6.79 -16.07 35.36
CA PRO A 139 5.70 -16.86 35.89
C PRO A 139 4.33 -16.22 35.67
N LEU A 140 4.25 -14.87 35.82
CA LEU A 140 3.02 -14.11 35.64
C LEU A 140 2.66 -13.97 34.15
N VAL A 141 3.65 -13.69 33.32
CA VAL A 141 3.47 -13.62 31.86
C VAL A 141 2.98 -14.94 31.29
N PHE A 142 3.51 -16.06 31.78
CA PHE A 142 3.04 -17.40 31.40
C PHE A 142 1.57 -17.63 31.77
N LEU A 143 1.19 -17.28 33.02
CA LEU A 143 -0.19 -17.41 33.48
C LEU A 143 -1.17 -16.55 32.68
N ILE A 144 -0.81 -15.28 32.45
CA ILE A 144 -1.61 -14.37 31.64
C ILE A 144 -1.72 -14.88 30.20
N GLY A 145 -0.61 -15.36 29.59
CA GLY A 145 -0.62 -15.94 28.26
C GLY A 145 -1.51 -17.18 28.13
N LEU A 146 -1.62 -17.99 29.20
CA LEU A 146 -2.55 -19.12 29.23
C LEU A 146 -4.03 -18.64 29.24
N LEU A 147 -4.33 -17.61 30.01
CA LEU A 147 -5.67 -17.02 30.07
C LEU A 147 -6.03 -16.32 28.74
N THR A 148 -5.10 -15.57 28.16
CA THR A 148 -5.35 -14.83 26.91
C THR A 148 -5.65 -15.79 25.74
N ARG A 149 -5.02 -16.96 25.70
CA ARG A 149 -5.28 -17.98 24.66
C ARG A 149 -6.73 -18.47 24.65
N LEU A 150 -7.46 -18.35 25.76
CA LEU A 150 -8.88 -18.71 25.83
C LEU A 150 -9.77 -17.67 25.12
N PHE A 151 -9.28 -16.47 24.91
CA PHE A 151 -10.04 -15.35 24.36
C PHE A 151 -9.52 -14.89 22.97
N SER A 152 -8.30 -15.30 22.58
CA SER A 152 -7.74 -14.96 21.28
C SER A 152 -8.32 -15.89 20.23
N ALA A 153 -9.25 -15.40 19.43
CA ALA A 153 -9.50 -15.94 18.10
C ALA A 153 -8.25 -15.68 17.25
N ARG A 154 -7.77 -16.68 16.54
CA ARG A 154 -6.74 -16.49 15.50
C ARG A 154 -7.39 -15.69 14.37
N GLU A 155 -7.17 -14.42 14.33
CA GLU A 155 -7.31 -13.63 13.13
C GLU A 155 -5.91 -13.56 12.49
N ASP A 156 -5.78 -14.16 11.31
CA ASP A 156 -4.67 -13.90 10.38
C ASP A 156 -4.89 -12.49 9.80
N GLU A 157 -4.74 -11.46 10.62
CA GLU A 157 -4.80 -10.09 10.16
C GLU A 157 -3.47 -9.78 9.45
N THR A 158 -3.57 -9.51 8.16
CA THR A 158 -2.54 -8.74 7.46
C THR A 158 -2.40 -7.42 8.20
N THR A 159 -1.21 -7.18 8.76
CA THR A 159 -0.97 -6.04 9.68
C THR A 159 -1.03 -4.67 8.99
N VAL A 160 -1.07 -4.62 7.65
CA VAL A 160 -1.21 -3.40 6.85
C VAL A 160 -2.04 -3.72 5.62
N SER A 161 -3.13 -2.99 5.39
CA SER A 161 -3.94 -3.10 4.19
C SER A 161 -3.44 -2.15 3.08
N ARG A 162 -3.91 -2.37 1.84
CA ARG A 162 -3.61 -1.47 0.71
C ARG A 162 -4.17 -0.07 0.95
N GLU A 163 -5.36 0.01 1.57
CA GLU A 163 -6.03 1.25 1.93
C GLU A 163 -5.24 2.03 2.98
N GLU A 164 -4.60 1.34 3.93
CA GLU A 164 -3.72 1.98 4.90
C GLU A 164 -2.46 2.55 4.24
N VAL A 165 -1.90 1.86 3.24
CA VAL A 165 -0.76 2.40 2.47
C VAL A 165 -1.17 3.64 1.68
N ALA A 166 -2.35 3.60 1.04
CA ALA A 166 -2.92 4.75 0.34
C ALA A 166 -3.12 5.95 1.28
N ALA A 167 -3.74 5.73 2.45
CA ALA A 167 -3.94 6.78 3.45
C ALA A 167 -2.61 7.33 4.01
N MET A 168 -1.57 6.49 4.14
CA MET A 168 -0.24 6.97 4.53
C MET A 168 0.41 7.85 3.48
N ALA A 169 0.16 7.59 2.18
CA ALA A 169 0.64 8.45 1.10
C ALA A 169 -0.04 9.83 1.13
N ASP A 170 -1.36 9.87 1.39
CA ASP A 170 -2.10 11.15 1.56
C ASP A 170 -1.54 11.97 2.74
N VAL A 171 -1.26 11.32 3.89
CA VAL A 171 -0.61 11.98 5.03
C VAL A 171 0.80 12.47 4.67
N GLY A 172 1.53 11.71 3.84
CA GLY A 172 2.86 12.10 3.36
C GLY A 172 2.83 13.36 2.50
N GLU A 173 1.79 13.53 1.68
CA GLU A 173 1.54 14.73 0.88
C GLU A 173 1.18 15.92 1.78
N ASP A 174 0.23 15.75 2.71
CA ASP A 174 -0.18 16.79 3.66
C ASP A 174 0.98 17.31 4.53
N GLU A 175 1.93 16.44 4.89
CA GLU A 175 3.14 16.80 5.65
C GLU A 175 4.28 17.34 4.76
N GLY A 176 4.12 17.36 3.44
CA GLY A 176 5.13 17.82 2.48
C GLY A 176 6.33 16.89 2.33
N VAL A 177 6.15 15.60 2.62
CA VAL A 177 7.16 14.53 2.41
C VAL A 177 7.09 13.99 0.99
N LEU A 178 5.87 13.93 0.44
CA LEU A 178 5.57 13.58 -0.95
C LEU A 178 4.99 14.82 -1.64
N ASP A 179 5.22 14.94 -2.95
CA ASP A 179 4.48 15.89 -3.76
C ASP A 179 3.16 15.28 -4.28
N GLU A 180 2.30 16.12 -4.87
CA GLU A 180 0.98 15.73 -5.39
C GLU A 180 1.10 14.63 -6.48
N ASP A 181 2.09 14.74 -7.35
CA ASP A 181 2.30 13.77 -8.45
C ASP A 181 2.79 12.43 -7.90
N GLU A 182 3.70 12.43 -6.91
CA GLU A 182 4.18 11.22 -6.24
C GLU A 182 3.04 10.49 -5.53
N ASN A 183 2.20 11.21 -4.78
CA ASN A 183 1.03 10.62 -4.12
C ASN A 183 0.05 10.05 -5.15
N LYS A 184 -0.25 10.78 -6.22
CA LYS A 184 -1.14 10.31 -7.29
C LYS A 184 -0.66 9.01 -7.94
N ILE A 185 0.64 8.88 -8.21
CA ILE A 185 1.24 7.64 -8.73
C ILE A 185 1.03 6.47 -7.75
N ILE A 186 1.28 6.68 -6.45
CA ILE A 186 1.09 5.65 -5.41
C ILE A 186 -0.37 5.20 -5.37
N GLN A 187 -1.31 6.15 -5.38
CA GLN A 187 -2.75 5.89 -5.38
C GLN A 187 -3.18 5.08 -6.61
N ASN A 188 -2.67 5.46 -7.80
CA ASN A 188 -3.00 4.78 -9.05
C ASN A 188 -2.45 3.35 -9.07
N VAL A 189 -1.19 3.13 -8.62
CA VAL A 189 -0.60 1.78 -8.53
C VAL A 189 -1.41 0.88 -7.60
N ILE A 190 -1.87 1.39 -6.46
CA ILE A 190 -2.70 0.61 -5.53
C ILE A 190 -4.04 0.22 -6.15
N LYS A 191 -4.60 1.07 -7.02
CA LYS A 191 -5.89 0.85 -7.71
C LYS A 191 -5.79 -0.03 -8.95
N LEU A 192 -4.58 -0.28 -9.47
CA LEU A 192 -4.35 -0.97 -10.75
C LEU A 192 -5.07 -2.33 -10.85
N ASP A 193 -5.14 -3.07 -9.75
CA ASP A 193 -5.82 -4.37 -9.70
C ASP A 193 -7.33 -4.28 -9.94
N ASN A 194 -7.92 -3.10 -9.71
CA ASN A 194 -9.35 -2.86 -9.88
C ASN A 194 -9.70 -2.25 -11.24
N VAL A 195 -8.71 -1.77 -12.00
CA VAL A 195 -8.91 -1.21 -13.34
C VAL A 195 -8.93 -2.33 -14.37
N LYS A 196 -9.95 -2.35 -15.21
CA LYS A 196 -10.16 -3.35 -16.25
C LYS A 196 -9.50 -2.94 -17.56
N ALA A 197 -9.14 -3.93 -18.38
CA ALA A 197 -8.62 -3.67 -19.72
C ALA A 197 -9.56 -2.79 -20.56
N TYR A 198 -10.87 -3.05 -20.46
CA TYR A 198 -11.90 -2.26 -21.15
C TYR A 198 -11.87 -0.76 -20.80
N ASP A 199 -11.48 -0.40 -19.57
CA ASP A 199 -11.49 0.99 -19.11
C ASP A 199 -10.31 1.79 -19.68
N VAL A 200 -9.25 1.11 -20.16
CA VAL A 200 -7.97 1.73 -20.54
C VAL A 200 -7.62 1.50 -22.00
N MET A 201 -8.06 0.37 -22.59
CA MET A 201 -7.69 -0.02 -23.96
C MET A 201 -8.04 1.05 -25.01
N THR A 202 -7.26 1.10 -26.07
CA THR A 202 -7.65 1.76 -27.31
C THR A 202 -8.75 0.96 -28.00
N PRO A 203 -10.00 1.49 -28.11
CA PRO A 203 -11.12 0.73 -28.64
C PRO A 203 -10.93 0.37 -30.14
N ARG A 204 -11.47 -0.79 -30.56
CA ARG A 204 -11.44 -1.26 -31.95
C ARG A 204 -11.94 -0.25 -33.00
N ALA A 205 -12.82 0.66 -32.57
CA ALA A 205 -13.40 1.68 -33.47
C ALA A 205 -12.37 2.70 -34.00
N VAL A 206 -11.21 2.81 -33.33
CA VAL A 206 -10.13 3.76 -33.62
C VAL A 206 -8.78 3.05 -33.76
N ALA A 207 -8.68 1.77 -33.42
CA ALA A 207 -7.48 0.98 -33.61
C ALA A 207 -7.22 0.74 -35.12
N ALA A 208 -5.99 1.02 -35.57
CA ALA A 208 -5.57 0.66 -36.92
C ALA A 208 -5.25 -0.84 -36.97
N ILE A 209 -5.85 -1.56 -37.89
CA ILE A 209 -5.61 -2.99 -38.15
C ILE A 209 -5.48 -3.23 -39.65
N ALA A 210 -4.70 -4.27 -40.04
CA ALA A 210 -4.46 -4.56 -41.45
C ALA A 210 -4.69 -6.05 -41.78
N PRO A 211 -5.12 -6.42 -43.02
CA PRO A 211 -5.19 -7.81 -43.41
C PRO A 211 -3.77 -8.41 -43.61
N GLU A 212 -3.53 -9.63 -43.09
CA GLU A 212 -2.21 -10.26 -43.11
C GLU A 212 -1.72 -10.58 -44.52
N ASN A 213 -2.62 -10.64 -45.51
CA ASN A 213 -2.27 -10.88 -46.92
C ASN A 213 -1.95 -9.57 -47.71
N MET A 214 -2.01 -8.41 -47.07
CA MET A 214 -1.62 -7.13 -47.66
C MET A 214 -0.12 -7.14 -47.93
N THR A 215 0.29 -6.59 -49.11
CA THR A 215 1.72 -6.45 -49.46
C THR A 215 2.35 -5.30 -48.68
N LEU A 216 3.69 -5.34 -48.51
CA LEU A 216 4.41 -4.25 -47.86
C LEU A 216 4.28 -2.93 -48.61
N LYS A 217 4.17 -2.99 -49.94
CA LYS A 217 3.93 -1.80 -50.76
C LYS A 217 2.56 -1.17 -50.45
N ASP A 218 1.50 -1.99 -50.49
CA ASP A 218 0.14 -1.49 -50.19
C ASP A 218 0.04 -0.96 -48.76
N PHE A 219 0.69 -1.63 -47.79
CA PHE A 219 0.78 -1.19 -46.43
C PHE A 219 1.47 0.17 -46.27
N TYR A 220 2.53 0.42 -47.01
CA TYR A 220 3.21 1.72 -46.98
C TYR A 220 2.36 2.87 -47.54
N ASP A 221 1.55 2.57 -48.54
CA ASP A 221 0.63 3.55 -49.14
C ASP A 221 -0.63 3.78 -48.33
N GLU A 222 -0.86 3.00 -47.23
CA GLU A 222 -2.04 3.10 -46.37
C GLU A 222 -1.83 4.15 -45.26
N ASP A 223 -2.50 5.29 -45.38
CA ASP A 223 -2.36 6.43 -44.46
C ASP A 223 -2.80 6.08 -43.04
N GLU A 224 -3.83 5.22 -42.86
CA GLU A 224 -4.37 4.87 -41.52
C GLU A 224 -3.34 4.14 -40.64
N CYS A 225 -2.40 3.41 -41.22
CA CYS A 225 -1.33 2.68 -40.52
C CYS A 225 -0.05 3.50 -40.35
N SER A 226 0.04 4.68 -40.96
CA SER A 226 1.27 5.47 -41.01
C SER A 226 1.75 6.03 -39.67
N HIS A 227 0.84 6.23 -38.73
CA HIS A 227 1.12 6.87 -37.45
C HIS A 227 1.38 5.88 -36.27
N PHE A 228 1.19 4.59 -36.50
CA PHE A 228 1.32 3.58 -35.46
C PHE A 228 2.58 2.73 -35.60
N SER A 229 3.27 2.46 -34.48
CA SER A 229 4.47 1.63 -34.43
C SER A 229 4.16 0.13 -34.48
N ARG A 230 3.00 -0.28 -34.00
CA ARG A 230 2.54 -1.68 -33.90
C ARG A 230 1.15 -1.79 -34.46
N ILE A 231 0.97 -2.61 -35.47
CA ILE A 231 -0.29 -2.76 -36.18
C ILE A 231 -0.77 -4.21 -36.03
N PRO A 232 -1.91 -4.47 -35.38
CA PRO A 232 -2.54 -5.79 -35.34
C PRO A 232 -2.94 -6.23 -36.75
N VAL A 233 -2.79 -7.53 -37.02
CA VAL A 233 -3.17 -8.10 -38.32
C VAL A 233 -4.17 -9.23 -38.16
N TYR A 234 -5.07 -9.36 -39.16
CA TYR A 234 -6.12 -10.38 -39.21
C TYR A 234 -6.04 -11.17 -40.51
N ALA A 235 -6.57 -12.40 -40.52
CA ALA A 235 -6.58 -13.25 -41.73
C ALA A 235 -7.78 -12.90 -42.65
N ASP A 236 -8.95 -13.45 -42.32
CA ASP A 236 -10.16 -13.32 -43.16
C ASP A 236 -11.17 -12.33 -42.57
N ASP A 237 -11.26 -12.26 -41.24
CA ASP A 237 -12.23 -11.49 -40.50
C ASP A 237 -11.53 -10.52 -39.51
N PRO A 238 -11.80 -9.21 -39.60
CA PRO A 238 -11.26 -8.20 -38.68
C PRO A 238 -11.62 -8.41 -37.19
N GLU A 239 -12.60 -9.27 -36.89
CA GLU A 239 -12.93 -9.62 -35.52
C GLU A 239 -11.92 -10.58 -34.87
N TYR A 240 -11.06 -11.24 -35.66
CA TYR A 240 -10.08 -12.23 -35.18
C TYR A 240 -8.65 -11.83 -35.52
N ILE A 241 -7.98 -11.20 -34.58
CA ILE A 241 -6.58 -10.78 -34.73
C ILE A 241 -5.68 -12.02 -34.63
N THR A 242 -4.79 -12.20 -35.61
CA THR A 242 -3.87 -13.35 -35.71
C THR A 242 -2.45 -13.03 -35.29
N GLY A 243 -2.11 -11.76 -35.07
CA GLY A 243 -0.79 -11.30 -34.65
C GLY A 243 -0.66 -9.79 -34.82
N TYR A 244 0.55 -9.30 -34.76
CA TYR A 244 0.87 -7.90 -35.07
C TYR A 244 2.16 -7.79 -35.87
N ILE A 245 2.35 -6.66 -36.54
CA ILE A 245 3.61 -6.30 -37.16
C ILE A 245 4.24 -5.10 -36.49
N LEU A 246 5.57 -5.00 -36.55
CA LEU A 246 6.27 -3.75 -36.29
C LEU A 246 6.41 -2.97 -37.57
N ARG A 247 6.03 -1.70 -37.57
CA ARG A 247 6.20 -0.83 -38.71
C ARG A 247 7.68 -0.71 -39.14
N SER A 248 8.61 -0.72 -38.16
CA SER A 248 10.03 -0.71 -38.40
C SER A 248 10.49 -1.87 -39.31
N ASP A 249 9.98 -3.10 -39.02
CA ASP A 249 10.34 -4.31 -39.79
C ASP A 249 9.82 -4.22 -41.21
N ALA A 250 8.60 -3.70 -41.40
CA ALA A 250 8.00 -3.47 -42.69
C ALA A 250 8.80 -2.44 -43.51
N LEU A 251 9.26 -1.36 -42.88
CA LEU A 251 10.08 -0.34 -43.55
C LEU A 251 11.49 -0.87 -43.87
N GLU A 252 12.09 -1.70 -43.00
CA GLU A 252 13.37 -2.35 -43.25
C GLU A 252 13.32 -3.24 -44.52
N ASP A 253 12.32 -4.13 -44.59
CA ASP A 253 12.09 -4.97 -45.76
C ASP A 253 11.86 -4.16 -47.04
N LEU A 254 11.15 -3.02 -46.97
CA LEU A 254 10.97 -2.12 -48.14
C LEU A 254 12.26 -1.49 -48.59
N THR A 255 13.24 -1.21 -47.73
CA THR A 255 14.55 -0.69 -48.09
C THR A 255 15.42 -1.75 -48.81
N GLU A 256 15.05 -3.03 -48.67
CA GLU A 256 15.68 -4.17 -49.35
C GLU A 256 14.95 -4.57 -50.65
N ASP A 257 14.04 -3.71 -51.14
CA ASP A 257 13.23 -3.91 -52.36
C ASP A 257 12.23 -5.10 -52.27
N HIS A 258 11.85 -5.54 -51.07
CA HIS A 258 10.89 -6.64 -50.83
C HIS A 258 9.42 -6.18 -50.91
N PHE A 259 9.02 -5.50 -51.98
CA PHE A 259 7.72 -4.85 -52.13
C PHE A 259 6.52 -5.83 -52.14
N ASP A 260 6.71 -7.05 -52.67
CA ASP A 260 5.65 -8.06 -52.80
C ASP A 260 5.50 -8.96 -51.58
N LYS A 261 6.37 -8.83 -50.58
CA LYS A 261 6.29 -9.56 -49.30
C LYS A 261 5.01 -9.16 -48.54
N THR A 262 4.35 -10.11 -47.94
CA THR A 262 3.09 -9.87 -47.20
C THR A 262 3.33 -9.62 -45.72
N LEU A 263 2.37 -8.94 -45.05
CA LEU A 263 2.41 -8.73 -43.61
C LEU A 263 2.43 -10.06 -42.83
N LYS A 264 1.86 -11.12 -43.38
CA LYS A 264 1.89 -12.47 -42.84
C LYS A 264 3.30 -13.00 -42.63
N GLU A 265 4.22 -12.65 -43.52
CA GLU A 265 5.61 -13.15 -43.49
C GLU A 265 6.46 -12.48 -42.39
N ILE A 266 6.07 -11.28 -41.96
CA ILE A 266 6.75 -10.51 -40.91
C ILE A 266 5.95 -10.44 -39.60
N LYS A 267 4.79 -11.10 -39.59
CA LYS A 267 3.87 -11.12 -38.42
C LYS A 267 4.52 -11.78 -37.21
N ARG A 268 4.28 -11.20 -36.07
CA ARG A 268 4.64 -11.69 -34.71
C ARG A 268 3.43 -12.14 -33.96
N ASP A 269 3.60 -13.11 -33.07
CA ASP A 269 2.55 -13.55 -32.16
C ASP A 269 2.21 -12.46 -31.15
N VAL A 270 0.92 -12.36 -30.78
CA VAL A 270 0.42 -11.39 -29.83
C VAL A 270 -0.40 -12.07 -28.74
N PRO A 271 -0.23 -11.73 -27.44
CA PRO A 271 -1.07 -12.25 -26.39
C PRO A 271 -2.49 -11.68 -26.47
N LEU A 272 -3.46 -12.55 -26.14
CA LEU A 272 -4.87 -12.21 -26.05
C LEU A 272 -5.27 -12.11 -24.57
N PHE A 273 -6.03 -11.08 -24.23
CA PHE A 273 -6.52 -10.83 -22.88
C PHE A 273 -8.02 -10.55 -22.89
N ASN A 274 -8.71 -10.98 -21.85
CA ASN A 274 -10.14 -10.67 -21.71
C ASN A 274 -10.34 -9.21 -21.28
N GLU A 275 -11.40 -8.56 -21.79
CA GLU A 275 -11.74 -7.17 -21.50
C GLU A 275 -11.99 -6.90 -20.00
N GLU A 276 -12.44 -7.91 -19.25
CA GLU A 276 -12.68 -7.85 -17.80
C GLU A 276 -11.42 -8.15 -16.95
N GLN A 277 -10.30 -8.51 -17.58
CA GLN A 277 -9.04 -8.78 -16.87
C GLN A 277 -8.44 -7.48 -16.32
N SER A 278 -7.81 -7.55 -15.14
CA SER A 278 -7.14 -6.39 -14.55
C SER A 278 -5.91 -5.98 -15.36
N ILE A 279 -5.66 -4.68 -15.46
CA ILE A 279 -4.46 -4.19 -16.16
C ILE A 279 -3.17 -4.56 -15.41
N SER A 280 -3.23 -4.80 -14.11
CA SER A 280 -2.11 -5.32 -13.32
C SER A 280 -1.66 -6.71 -13.79
N ASP A 281 -2.60 -7.64 -14.01
CA ASP A 281 -2.32 -8.98 -14.51
C ASP A 281 -1.81 -8.95 -15.95
N ILE A 282 -2.38 -8.07 -16.79
CA ILE A 282 -1.95 -7.87 -18.17
C ILE A 282 -0.53 -7.33 -18.22
N TRP A 283 -0.22 -6.34 -17.38
CA TRP A 283 1.11 -5.78 -17.24
C TRP A 283 2.17 -6.84 -16.91
N GLU A 284 1.90 -7.65 -15.87
CA GLU A 284 2.81 -8.75 -15.51
C GLU A 284 3.03 -9.72 -16.67
N SER A 285 1.95 -10.05 -17.40
CA SER A 285 1.99 -10.94 -18.55
C SER A 285 2.83 -10.36 -19.71
N LEU A 286 2.62 -9.08 -20.06
CA LEU A 286 3.37 -8.38 -21.11
C LEU A 286 4.87 -8.32 -20.79
N LEU A 287 5.23 -7.98 -19.54
CA LEU A 287 6.62 -7.97 -19.07
C LEU A 287 7.27 -9.35 -19.16
N LYS A 288 6.57 -10.40 -18.72
CA LYS A 288 7.07 -11.78 -18.74
C LYS A 288 7.30 -12.29 -20.16
N GLN A 289 6.41 -11.94 -21.09
CA GLN A 289 6.51 -12.31 -22.49
C GLN A 289 7.42 -11.38 -23.29
N LYS A 290 7.86 -10.26 -22.72
CA LYS A 290 8.67 -9.22 -23.37
C LYS A 290 7.99 -8.61 -24.60
N VAL A 291 6.68 -8.45 -24.55
CA VAL A 291 5.85 -7.80 -25.59
C VAL A 291 5.28 -6.51 -25.03
N GLN A 292 5.05 -5.53 -25.90
CA GLN A 292 4.55 -4.21 -25.51
C GLN A 292 3.12 -3.94 -25.97
N ILE A 293 2.46 -4.94 -26.56
CA ILE A 293 1.08 -4.86 -27.06
C ILE A 293 0.34 -6.14 -26.71
N GLY A 294 -0.93 -6.00 -26.31
CA GLY A 294 -1.88 -7.08 -26.13
C GLY A 294 -3.18 -6.80 -26.88
N ILE A 295 -3.84 -7.84 -27.34
CA ILE A 295 -5.16 -7.75 -27.97
C ILE A 295 -6.21 -8.03 -26.91
N ILE A 296 -7.19 -7.16 -26.83
CA ILE A 296 -8.31 -7.29 -25.91
C ILE A 296 -9.49 -7.91 -26.67
N ILE A 297 -10.04 -8.98 -26.07
CA ILE A 297 -11.16 -9.75 -26.64
C ILE A 297 -12.28 -9.86 -25.61
N ASP A 298 -13.52 -10.03 -26.10
CA ASP A 298 -14.67 -10.37 -25.28
C ASP A 298 -14.74 -11.87 -24.90
N GLU A 299 -15.82 -12.29 -24.25
CA GLU A 299 -16.05 -13.67 -23.85
C GLU A 299 -16.24 -14.63 -25.06
N TYR A 300 -16.54 -14.09 -26.25
CA TYR A 300 -16.73 -14.85 -27.51
C TYR A 300 -15.45 -14.90 -28.36
N GLY A 301 -14.38 -14.22 -27.93
CA GLY A 301 -13.11 -14.13 -28.66
C GLY A 301 -13.07 -13.04 -29.72
N SER A 302 -14.08 -12.15 -29.77
CA SER A 302 -14.12 -11.05 -30.73
C SER A 302 -13.24 -9.88 -30.28
N PHE A 303 -12.54 -9.28 -31.23
CA PHE A 303 -11.65 -8.13 -31.01
C PHE A 303 -12.41 -6.91 -30.47
N GLN A 304 -12.01 -6.43 -29.29
CA GLN A 304 -12.57 -5.23 -28.65
C GLN A 304 -11.63 -4.03 -28.71
N GLY A 305 -10.32 -4.27 -28.68
CA GLY A 305 -9.34 -3.21 -28.72
C GLY A 305 -7.91 -3.70 -28.51
N ILE A 306 -7.00 -2.77 -28.38
CA ILE A 306 -5.59 -3.00 -28.07
C ILE A 306 -5.22 -2.35 -26.75
N LEU A 307 -4.29 -2.95 -26.03
CA LEU A 307 -3.68 -2.39 -24.83
C LEU A 307 -2.17 -2.45 -24.97
N THR A 308 -1.51 -1.33 -24.79
CA THR A 308 -0.06 -1.22 -24.87
C THR A 308 0.55 -0.96 -23.50
N MET A 309 1.88 -1.09 -23.39
CA MET A 309 2.61 -0.69 -22.18
C MET A 309 2.48 0.81 -21.92
N GLU A 310 2.29 1.61 -22.96
CA GLU A 310 2.09 3.05 -22.90
C GLU A 310 0.78 3.37 -22.17
N ASP A 311 -0.35 2.74 -22.52
CA ASP A 311 -1.65 2.90 -21.87
C ASP A 311 -1.57 2.56 -20.36
N ILE A 312 -0.81 1.50 -19.99
CA ILE A 312 -0.63 1.12 -18.59
C ILE A 312 0.19 2.17 -17.84
N ILE A 313 1.26 2.67 -18.44
CA ILE A 313 2.11 3.72 -17.86
C ILE A 313 1.31 5.01 -17.68
N GLU A 314 0.52 5.40 -18.67
CA GLU A 314 -0.39 6.56 -18.57
C GLU A 314 -1.38 6.43 -17.42
N THR A 315 -1.94 5.23 -17.24
CA THR A 315 -2.83 4.94 -16.11
C THR A 315 -2.12 5.09 -14.76
N ILE A 316 -0.86 4.65 -14.65
CA ILE A 316 -0.06 4.78 -13.43
C ILE A 316 0.25 6.24 -13.13
N PHE A 317 0.73 7.00 -14.13
CA PHE A 317 1.08 8.41 -13.95
C PHE A 317 -0.16 9.31 -13.88
N GLY A 318 -1.30 8.84 -14.40
CA GLY A 318 -2.53 9.65 -14.53
C GLY A 318 -2.37 10.81 -15.49
N LEU A 319 -1.53 10.64 -16.50
CA LEU A 319 -1.19 11.62 -17.55
C LEU A 319 -1.25 10.92 -18.90
N GLU A 320 -1.69 11.61 -19.95
CA GLU A 320 -1.54 11.15 -21.32
C GLU A 320 -0.11 11.42 -21.81
N ILE A 321 0.54 10.39 -22.33
CA ILE A 321 1.87 10.51 -22.96
C ILE A 321 1.63 10.86 -24.43
N ILE A 322 2.00 12.08 -24.80
CA ILE A 322 1.81 12.59 -26.16
C ILE A 322 3.11 12.42 -26.93
N ASP A 323 3.09 11.65 -28.01
CA ASP A 323 4.22 11.59 -28.97
C ASP A 323 4.18 12.81 -29.90
N GLU A 324 5.35 13.19 -30.44
CA GLU A 324 5.51 14.33 -31.35
C GLU A 324 4.66 14.22 -32.62
N ASN A 325 4.21 13.02 -32.96
CA ASN A 325 3.41 12.72 -34.14
C ASN A 325 1.92 12.47 -33.85
N ASP A 326 1.49 12.53 -32.58
CA ASP A 326 0.12 12.25 -32.20
C ASP A 326 -0.81 13.41 -32.54
N GLU A 327 -1.75 13.18 -33.48
CA GLU A 327 -2.83 14.11 -33.80
C GLU A 327 -3.96 14.08 -32.75
N VAL A 328 -4.03 13.02 -31.94
CA VAL A 328 -5.08 12.76 -30.95
C VAL A 328 -4.46 12.34 -29.63
N THR A 329 -4.73 13.08 -28.58
CA THR A 329 -4.16 12.86 -27.25
C THR A 329 -4.81 11.72 -26.48
N ASP A 330 -6.11 11.48 -26.63
CA ASP A 330 -6.88 10.44 -25.93
C ASP A 330 -7.73 9.67 -26.95
N MET A 331 -7.32 8.44 -27.24
CA MET A 331 -7.99 7.56 -28.20
C MET A 331 -9.39 7.12 -27.73
N GLN A 332 -9.64 7.03 -26.43
CA GLN A 332 -10.96 6.73 -25.90
C GLN A 332 -11.91 7.92 -26.08
N GLN A 333 -11.45 9.13 -25.78
CA GLN A 333 -12.23 10.34 -26.03
C GLN A 333 -12.52 10.49 -27.52
N TYR A 334 -11.53 10.26 -28.37
CA TYR A 334 -11.69 10.30 -29.83
C TYR A 334 -12.71 9.28 -30.33
N ALA A 335 -12.69 8.05 -29.82
CA ALA A 335 -13.68 7.03 -30.15
C ALA A 335 -15.10 7.48 -29.77
N ARG A 336 -15.28 8.08 -28.56
CA ARG A 336 -16.56 8.63 -28.09
C ARG A 336 -17.05 9.78 -28.99
N GLU A 337 -16.16 10.69 -29.38
CA GLU A 337 -16.50 11.80 -30.26
C GLU A 337 -16.86 11.33 -31.67
N ARG A 338 -16.11 10.37 -32.23
CA ARG A 338 -16.35 9.76 -33.53
C ARG A 338 -17.74 9.08 -33.56
N TRP A 339 -18.08 8.37 -32.48
CA TRP A 339 -19.40 7.74 -32.31
C TRP A 339 -20.54 8.79 -32.23
N GLN A 340 -20.35 9.85 -31.43
CA GLN A 340 -21.33 10.93 -31.35
C GLN A 340 -21.56 11.66 -32.68
N LYS A 341 -20.49 11.91 -33.44
CA LYS A 341 -20.56 12.48 -34.78
C LYS A 341 -21.35 11.57 -35.74
N ARG A 342 -21.11 10.25 -35.67
CA ARG A 342 -21.84 9.23 -36.44
C ARG A 342 -23.32 9.19 -36.08
N GLN A 343 -23.66 9.18 -34.80
CA GLN A 343 -25.05 9.24 -34.33
C GLN A 343 -25.83 10.51 -34.83
N LYS A 344 -25.17 11.66 -34.75
CA LYS A 344 -25.75 12.92 -35.26
C LYS A 344 -26.03 12.85 -36.78
N ARG A 345 -25.14 12.20 -37.53
CA ARG A 345 -25.26 11.98 -38.95
C ARG A 345 -26.45 11.04 -39.29
N PHE A 346 -26.59 9.93 -38.56
CA PHE A 346 -27.73 9.01 -38.72
C PHE A 346 -29.04 9.67 -38.37
N LYS A 347 -29.16 10.44 -37.29
CA LYS A 347 -30.36 11.18 -36.93
C LYS A 347 -30.76 12.21 -38.00
N LYS A 348 -29.77 12.87 -38.64
CA LYS A 348 -30.06 13.79 -39.77
C LYS A 348 -30.60 13.05 -41.00
N LEU A 349 -30.04 11.90 -41.35
CA LEU A 349 -30.50 11.08 -42.47
C LEU A 349 -31.90 10.53 -42.23
N ASP A 350 -32.22 10.08 -41.00
CA ASP A 350 -33.57 9.62 -40.64
C ASP A 350 -34.62 10.74 -40.69
N MET A 351 -34.25 11.97 -40.35
CA MET A 351 -35.15 13.14 -40.51
C MET A 351 -35.39 13.52 -41.97
N GLN A 352 -34.36 13.37 -42.84
CA GLN A 352 -34.49 13.65 -44.28
C GLN A 352 -35.30 12.58 -45.01
N ASN A 353 -35.29 11.33 -44.56
CA ASN A 353 -36.07 10.24 -45.14
C ASN A 353 -37.53 10.22 -44.67
N LYS A 354 -37.90 11.02 -43.65
CA LYS A 354 -39.26 11.15 -43.12
C LYS A 354 -39.97 12.42 -43.55
N SER A 355 -39.33 13.29 -44.31
CA SER A 355 -39.88 14.46 -44.94
C SER A 355 -40.11 14.25 -46.44
#